data_4cb1125460321e93c0fafb9e48660367
#
_entry.id   4cb1125460321e93c0fafb9e48660367
#
_cell.length_a   1.000
_cell.length_b   1.000
_cell.length_c   1.000
_cell.angle_alpha   90.00
_cell.angle_beta   90.00
_cell.angle_gamma   90.00
#
_symmetry.space_group_name_H-M   'P 1'
#
loop_
_entity.id
_entity.type
_entity.pdbx_description
1 polymer ?
#
loop_
_entity_poly.entity_id
_entity_poly.type
_entity_poly.pdbx_seq_one_letter_code
_entity_poly.pdbx_strand_id
1 'polypeptide(L)'
;VKIRRKLLLALAASLVAAGLVAPTVGPAYAASLTEVTSFGDNPGRMRMHVYVPDNRPARPAVVVAMHGCGGSGPGFYSGSEFASQADRYGYIVIYPSATQQAGFGNCFDTWSDAAKRRGGGSDPVSIISMIRYVQQQYSADPERVYATGSSSGGMMTNHMLALYPDVFKAGAAFMGVPYNCFANAADYPPGSSQCTGGNMNRTPQQWGDAVRQAYPGYSGPRPRVQLWHGTSDTLVPYSLLQETIEQWTNVFGLSQTPTSTDTPQANWNRRRYADSSGTVQVEAYSIQGAGHSLPSGGMAAAAVQFFGLTNPTTPPPTNGACRVSVAVNAWNNGLTENITITNTGTGAVNGWSLVFTLPSGQTITSGWNATYSPNSGQVTARNVAYNGGIPANGSVTIGFQATHNGNNARPSSFTLNGASCTIA
;
A
#
# COMPACT_ATOMS: atom_id res chain seq x y z
N VAL A 1 -48.80 51.70 -67.64
CA VAL A 1 -47.94 52.11 -66.55
C VAL A 1 -47.62 50.85 -65.73
N LYS A 2 -46.37 50.30 -65.85
CA LYS A 2 -45.91 49.15 -65.12
C LYS A 2 -44.91 49.60 -64.06
N ILE A 3 -45.27 49.38 -62.79
CA ILE A 3 -44.37 49.58 -61.64
C ILE A 3 -43.62 48.26 -61.34
N ARG A 4 -42.28 48.27 -61.45
CA ARG A 4 -41.43 47.18 -61.02
C ARG A 4 -41.07 47.35 -59.55
N ARG A 5 -41.42 46.37 -58.71
CA ARG A 5 -40.99 46.26 -57.33
C ARG A 5 -39.60 45.58 -57.33
N LYS A 6 -38.62 46.21 -56.71
CA LYS A 6 -37.31 45.63 -56.39
C LYS A 6 -37.41 44.92 -55.08
N LEU A 7 -37.09 43.62 -55.01
CA LEU A 7 -36.95 42.85 -53.79
C LEU A 7 -35.48 43.06 -53.29
N LEU A 8 -35.36 43.57 -52.07
CA LEU A 8 -34.09 43.58 -51.34
C LEU A 8 -34.02 42.29 -50.49
N LEU A 9 -33.07 41.41 -50.78
CA LEU A 9 -32.71 40.30 -49.89
C LEU A 9 -31.78 40.83 -48.80
N ALA A 10 -32.21 40.77 -47.55
CA ALA A 10 -31.34 40.95 -46.39
C ALA A 10 -30.79 39.59 -45.96
N LEU A 11 -29.45 39.39 -46.11
CA LEU A 11 -28.71 38.26 -45.53
C LEU A 11 -28.53 38.54 -44.02
N ALA A 12 -29.17 37.73 -43.17
CA ALA A 12 -28.90 37.69 -41.74
C ALA A 12 -27.75 36.68 -41.48
N ALA A 13 -26.59 37.19 -41.15
CA ALA A 13 -25.50 36.37 -40.67
C ALA A 13 -25.68 35.98 -39.21
N SER A 14 -26.00 34.72 -38.96
CA SER A 14 -26.07 34.14 -37.58
C SER A 14 -24.69 33.81 -37.08
N LEU A 15 -24.14 34.60 -36.16
CA LEU A 15 -22.94 34.25 -35.39
C LEU A 15 -23.30 33.15 -34.36
N VAL A 16 -22.86 31.95 -34.61
CA VAL A 16 -22.87 30.88 -33.60
C VAL A 16 -21.65 31.13 -32.68
N ALA A 17 -21.90 31.67 -31.51
CA ALA A 17 -20.90 31.71 -30.43
C ALA A 17 -20.73 30.31 -29.85
N ALA A 18 -19.68 29.61 -30.27
CA ALA A 18 -19.24 28.37 -29.61
C ALA A 18 -18.69 28.74 -28.22
N GLY A 19 -19.52 28.56 -27.19
CA GLY A 19 -19.11 28.70 -25.80
C GLY A 19 -18.14 27.56 -25.47
N LEU A 20 -16.86 27.85 -25.25
CA LEU A 20 -15.91 27.00 -24.62
C LEU A 20 -16.34 26.77 -23.16
N VAL A 21 -17.00 25.64 -22.88
CA VAL A 21 -17.22 25.18 -21.52
C VAL A 21 -15.87 24.69 -21.01
N ALA A 22 -15.19 25.53 -20.22
CA ALA A 22 -14.03 25.10 -19.47
C ALA A 22 -14.49 24.00 -18.47
N PRO A 23 -13.79 22.87 -18.37
CA PRO A 23 -14.11 21.88 -17.36
C PRO A 23 -13.92 22.55 -15.98
N THR A 24 -14.97 22.60 -15.18
CA THR A 24 -14.87 22.97 -13.77
C THR A 24 -14.09 21.89 -13.06
N VAL A 25 -12.81 22.15 -12.77
CA VAL A 25 -12.02 21.34 -11.85
C VAL A 25 -12.65 21.55 -10.47
N GLY A 26 -13.38 20.54 -10.00
CA GLY A 26 -13.88 20.53 -8.62
C GLY A 26 -12.70 20.63 -7.64
N PRO A 27 -12.95 21.07 -6.39
CA PRO A 27 -11.90 21.16 -5.38
C PRO A 27 -11.22 19.79 -5.24
N ALA A 28 -9.89 19.76 -5.38
CA ALA A 28 -9.10 18.60 -5.10
C ALA A 28 -9.18 18.34 -3.58
N TYR A 29 -9.98 17.36 -3.18
CA TYR A 29 -9.95 16.87 -1.81
C TYR A 29 -8.64 16.10 -1.64
N ALA A 30 -7.88 16.41 -0.57
CA ALA A 30 -6.72 15.60 -0.20
C ALA A 30 -7.16 14.13 -0.07
N ALA A 31 -6.33 13.21 -0.58
CA ALA A 31 -6.62 11.78 -0.53
C ALA A 31 -6.95 11.36 0.91
N SER A 32 -8.12 10.81 1.13
CA SER A 32 -8.61 10.41 2.44
C SER A 32 -9.16 8.99 2.39
N LEU A 33 -9.08 8.31 3.53
CA LEU A 33 -9.70 6.99 3.66
C LEU A 33 -11.22 7.14 3.63
N THR A 34 -11.87 6.50 2.67
CA THR A 34 -13.33 6.57 2.47
C THR A 34 -13.96 5.22 2.70
N GLU A 35 -15.05 5.18 3.48
CA GLU A 35 -15.85 3.97 3.62
C GLU A 35 -16.79 3.79 2.42
N VAL A 36 -16.83 2.57 1.88
CA VAL A 36 -17.73 2.15 0.80
C VAL A 36 -18.74 1.17 1.37
N THR A 37 -19.99 1.57 1.45
CA THR A 37 -21.07 0.77 2.06
C THR A 37 -21.73 -0.21 1.11
N SER A 38 -21.57 -0.04 -0.21
CA SER A 38 -22.12 -0.92 -1.23
C SER A 38 -21.08 -1.21 -2.32
N PHE A 39 -20.59 -2.44 -2.36
CA PHE A 39 -19.54 -2.88 -3.29
C PHE A 39 -19.83 -4.23 -3.95
N GLY A 40 -21.08 -4.71 -3.90
CA GLY A 40 -21.51 -5.99 -4.46
C GLY A 40 -21.68 -7.07 -3.40
N ASP A 41 -21.50 -8.34 -3.80
CA ASP A 41 -21.68 -9.50 -2.92
C ASP A 41 -20.75 -9.43 -1.71
N ASN A 42 -21.34 -9.49 -0.52
CA ASN A 42 -20.63 -9.39 0.74
C ASN A 42 -21.05 -10.47 1.75
N PRO A 43 -20.83 -11.75 1.44
CA PRO A 43 -21.25 -12.85 2.33
C PRO A 43 -20.45 -12.87 3.65
N GLY A 44 -19.22 -12.34 3.67
CA GLY A 44 -18.42 -12.15 4.88
C GLY A 44 -18.91 -10.99 5.76
N ARG A 45 -19.91 -10.21 5.33
CA ARG A 45 -20.41 -9.01 6.02
C ARG A 45 -19.31 -8.00 6.38
N MET A 46 -18.27 -7.96 5.56
CA MET A 46 -17.11 -7.11 5.77
C MET A 46 -17.44 -5.63 5.56
N ARG A 47 -16.67 -4.74 6.18
CA ARG A 47 -16.68 -3.32 5.83
C ARG A 47 -15.52 -3.03 4.89
N MET A 48 -15.73 -2.13 3.95
CA MET A 48 -14.75 -1.75 2.96
C MET A 48 -14.34 -0.28 3.15
N HIS A 49 -13.05 -0.04 3.23
CA HIS A 49 -12.49 1.31 3.14
C HIS A 49 -11.52 1.35 1.96
N VAL A 50 -11.49 2.47 1.26
CA VAL A 50 -10.62 2.68 0.09
C VAL A 50 -9.81 3.95 0.29
N TYR A 51 -8.53 3.84 -0.01
CA TYR A 51 -7.62 4.97 -0.13
C TYR A 51 -7.23 5.17 -1.58
N VAL A 52 -7.56 6.33 -2.13
CA VAL A 52 -7.32 6.67 -3.54
C VAL A 52 -6.36 7.85 -3.59
N PRO A 53 -5.10 7.66 -3.99
CA PRO A 53 -4.13 8.75 -4.05
C PRO A 53 -4.44 9.70 -5.22
N ASP A 54 -4.12 10.99 -5.04
CA ASP A 54 -4.39 12.03 -6.04
C ASP A 54 -3.56 11.86 -7.31
N ASN A 55 -2.35 11.33 -7.19
CA ASN A 55 -1.36 11.16 -8.28
C ASN A 55 -1.48 9.84 -9.05
N ARG A 56 -2.62 9.13 -8.96
CA ARG A 56 -2.77 7.84 -9.62
C ARG A 56 -2.80 7.94 -11.15
N PRO A 57 -2.28 6.95 -11.87
CA PRO A 57 -2.43 6.85 -13.33
C PRO A 57 -3.89 6.55 -13.71
N ALA A 58 -4.21 6.68 -15.00
CA ALA A 58 -5.54 6.41 -15.54
C ALA A 58 -6.01 4.95 -15.26
N ARG A 59 -5.08 4.00 -15.19
CA ARG A 59 -5.32 2.59 -14.84
C ARG A 59 -4.43 2.21 -13.64
N PRO A 60 -4.80 2.59 -12.41
CA PRO A 60 -4.00 2.32 -11.22
C PRO A 60 -4.00 0.82 -10.87
N ALA A 61 -2.92 0.35 -10.26
CA ALA A 61 -2.89 -0.94 -9.60
C ALA A 61 -3.76 -0.92 -8.32
N VAL A 62 -4.09 -2.11 -7.81
CA VAL A 62 -4.86 -2.28 -6.56
C VAL A 62 -4.05 -3.12 -5.57
N VAL A 63 -3.94 -2.65 -4.34
CA VAL A 63 -3.39 -3.41 -3.21
C VAL A 63 -4.50 -3.61 -2.19
N VAL A 64 -4.78 -4.85 -1.82
CA VAL A 64 -5.68 -5.20 -0.71
C VAL A 64 -4.82 -5.35 0.55
N ALA A 65 -4.99 -4.47 1.54
CA ALA A 65 -4.19 -4.41 2.76
C ALA A 65 -5.05 -4.80 3.97
N MET A 66 -4.76 -5.97 4.57
CA MET A 66 -5.61 -6.67 5.54
C MET A 66 -5.01 -6.65 6.95
N HIS A 67 -5.82 -6.28 7.94
CA HIS A 67 -5.41 -6.16 9.35
C HIS A 67 -5.24 -7.51 10.05
N GLY A 68 -4.62 -7.52 11.24
CA GLY A 68 -4.59 -8.65 12.16
C GLY A 68 -5.91 -8.82 12.94
N CYS A 69 -6.06 -9.93 13.66
CA CYS A 69 -7.22 -10.16 14.52
C CYS A 69 -7.47 -9.00 15.49
N GLY A 70 -8.73 -8.67 15.73
CA GLY A 70 -9.15 -7.54 16.58
C GLY A 70 -8.92 -6.15 15.96
N GLY A 71 -8.31 -6.08 14.77
CA GLY A 71 -8.05 -4.84 14.06
C GLY A 71 -9.24 -4.37 13.20
N SER A 72 -8.95 -3.39 12.35
CA SER A 72 -9.90 -2.85 11.37
C SER A 72 -9.15 -2.27 10.18
N GLY A 73 -9.84 -2.08 9.05
CA GLY A 73 -9.29 -1.40 7.87
C GLY A 73 -8.72 -0.02 8.20
N PRO A 74 -9.47 0.89 8.87
CA PRO A 74 -8.93 2.18 9.31
C PRO A 74 -7.73 2.07 10.25
N GLY A 75 -7.73 1.09 11.17
CA GLY A 75 -6.57 0.85 12.03
C GLY A 75 -5.33 0.43 11.25
N PHE A 76 -5.48 -0.44 10.26
CA PHE A 76 -4.36 -0.86 9.41
C PHE A 76 -3.90 0.24 8.44
N TYR A 77 -4.82 1.08 7.96
CA TYR A 77 -4.48 2.30 7.22
C TYR A 77 -3.55 3.21 8.03
N SER A 78 -3.89 3.47 9.30
CA SER A 78 -3.10 4.35 10.17
C SER A 78 -1.82 3.70 10.68
N GLY A 79 -1.83 2.37 10.87
CA GLY A 79 -0.71 1.61 11.46
C GLY A 79 0.27 1.02 10.46
N SER A 80 0.00 1.12 9.15
CA SER A 80 0.86 0.61 8.10
C SER A 80 1.28 1.72 7.13
N GLU A 81 2.37 1.50 6.39
CA GLU A 81 2.89 2.48 5.44
C GLU A 81 2.27 2.36 4.03
N PHE A 82 1.28 1.48 3.81
CA PHE A 82 0.77 1.22 2.45
C PHE A 82 0.09 2.42 1.81
N ALA A 83 -0.60 3.27 2.57
CA ALA A 83 -1.18 4.52 2.06
C ALA A 83 -0.10 5.50 1.62
N SER A 84 0.97 5.67 2.40
CA SER A 84 2.06 6.56 2.04
C SER A 84 2.86 6.07 0.83
N GLN A 85 2.97 4.75 0.66
CA GLN A 85 3.53 4.18 -0.57
C GLN A 85 2.57 4.38 -1.76
N ALA A 86 1.25 4.34 -1.54
CA ALA A 86 0.26 4.64 -2.56
C ALA A 86 0.36 6.09 -3.04
N ASP A 87 0.56 7.05 -2.15
CA ASP A 87 0.84 8.45 -2.50
C ASP A 87 2.09 8.58 -3.37
N ARG A 88 3.07 7.74 -3.13
CA ARG A 88 4.33 7.78 -3.87
C ARG A 88 4.23 7.14 -5.26
N TYR A 89 3.46 6.03 -5.38
CA TYR A 89 3.49 5.18 -6.58
C TYR A 89 2.15 5.09 -7.33
N GLY A 90 1.11 5.78 -6.87
CA GLY A 90 -0.14 5.95 -7.59
C GLY A 90 -1.02 4.70 -7.67
N TYR A 91 -0.97 3.77 -6.72
CA TYR A 91 -1.88 2.63 -6.65
C TYR A 91 -3.01 2.87 -5.63
N ILE A 92 -4.14 2.22 -5.81
CA ILE A 92 -5.28 2.31 -4.87
C ILE A 92 -5.12 1.23 -3.80
N VAL A 93 -5.46 1.55 -2.55
CA VAL A 93 -5.46 0.59 -1.46
C VAL A 93 -6.87 0.32 -0.96
N ILE A 94 -7.24 -0.96 -0.91
CA ILE A 94 -8.45 -1.44 -0.24
C ILE A 94 -8.05 -1.89 1.17
N TYR A 95 -8.72 -1.35 2.18
CA TYR A 95 -8.58 -1.73 3.59
C TYR A 95 -9.87 -2.40 4.07
N PRO A 96 -10.03 -3.71 3.90
CA PRO A 96 -11.18 -4.43 4.40
C PRO A 96 -11.14 -4.54 5.93
N SER A 97 -12.31 -4.55 6.58
CA SER A 97 -12.45 -4.92 7.98
C SER A 97 -13.19 -6.23 8.09
N ALA A 98 -12.55 -7.24 8.67
CA ALA A 98 -13.16 -8.51 9.01
C ALA A 98 -14.20 -8.33 10.13
N THR A 99 -15.24 -9.14 10.12
CA THR A 99 -16.29 -9.15 11.14
C THR A 99 -16.49 -10.52 11.79
N GLN A 100 -15.83 -11.55 11.27
CA GLN A 100 -15.91 -12.91 11.81
C GLN A 100 -15.20 -12.97 13.17
N GLN A 101 -15.93 -13.42 14.19
CA GLN A 101 -15.38 -13.58 15.53
C GLN A 101 -14.60 -14.89 15.62
N ALA A 102 -13.37 -14.79 16.07
CA ALA A 102 -12.50 -15.90 16.45
C ALA A 102 -11.82 -15.56 17.78
N GLY A 103 -11.06 -16.46 18.37
CA GLY A 103 -10.55 -16.32 19.75
C GLY A 103 -9.84 -15.00 20.12
N PHE A 104 -9.42 -14.19 19.13
CA PHE A 104 -8.75 -12.89 19.32
C PHE A 104 -9.53 -11.70 18.71
N GLY A 105 -10.85 -11.79 18.63
CA GLY A 105 -11.72 -10.76 18.06
C GLY A 105 -12.00 -10.97 16.58
N ASN A 106 -12.24 -9.89 15.85
CA ASN A 106 -12.56 -9.95 14.41
C ASN A 106 -11.34 -10.39 13.60
N CYS A 107 -11.43 -11.55 12.97
CA CYS A 107 -10.38 -12.13 12.15
C CYS A 107 -10.94 -12.49 10.76
N PHE A 108 -10.08 -12.51 9.75
CA PHE A 108 -10.47 -12.97 8.42
C PHE A 108 -10.72 -14.48 8.44
N ASP A 109 -11.82 -14.90 7.85
CA ASP A 109 -12.21 -16.31 7.79
C ASP A 109 -11.30 -17.09 6.82
N THR A 110 -10.37 -17.83 7.38
CA THR A 110 -9.47 -18.75 6.67
C THR A 110 -9.69 -20.22 7.06
N TRP A 111 -10.71 -20.51 7.88
CA TRP A 111 -10.96 -21.81 8.49
C TRP A 111 -12.26 -22.48 8.07
N SER A 112 -13.30 -21.72 7.70
CA SER A 112 -14.58 -22.33 7.30
C SER A 112 -14.50 -23.03 5.95
N ASP A 113 -15.37 -24.01 5.75
CA ASP A 113 -15.47 -24.69 4.46
C ASP A 113 -15.88 -23.75 3.32
N ALA A 114 -16.67 -22.71 3.65
CA ALA A 114 -17.06 -21.68 2.70
C ALA A 114 -15.85 -20.86 2.27
N ALA A 115 -15.00 -20.43 3.22
CA ALA A 115 -13.80 -19.65 2.92
C ALA A 115 -12.77 -20.45 2.13
N LYS A 116 -12.60 -21.75 2.40
CA LYS A 116 -11.60 -22.61 1.73
C LYS A 116 -11.96 -22.97 0.27
N ARG A 117 -13.11 -22.57 -0.21
CA ARG A 117 -13.55 -22.83 -1.59
C ARG A 117 -13.68 -21.55 -2.38
N ARG A 118 -13.15 -21.55 -3.58
CA ARG A 118 -13.36 -20.45 -4.53
C ARG A 118 -14.86 -20.23 -4.76
N GLY A 119 -15.35 -19.02 -4.54
CA GLY A 119 -16.78 -18.71 -4.64
C GLY A 119 -17.64 -19.30 -3.53
N GLY A 120 -17.05 -19.79 -2.43
CA GLY A 120 -17.74 -20.53 -1.38
C GLY A 120 -18.65 -19.72 -0.45
N GLY A 121 -18.62 -18.39 -0.51
CA GLY A 121 -19.60 -17.54 0.19
C GLY A 121 -19.15 -17.00 1.55
N SER A 122 -17.86 -16.67 1.73
CA SER A 122 -17.30 -16.02 2.93
C SER A 122 -16.42 -14.83 2.57
N ASP A 123 -15.50 -14.41 3.45
CA ASP A 123 -14.60 -13.27 3.29
C ASP A 123 -13.88 -13.21 1.94
N PRO A 124 -13.36 -14.31 1.38
CA PRO A 124 -12.72 -14.27 0.07
C PRO A 124 -13.63 -13.73 -1.05
N VAL A 125 -14.92 -14.06 -1.05
CA VAL A 125 -15.90 -13.55 -2.04
C VAL A 125 -16.10 -12.05 -1.84
N SER A 126 -16.23 -11.59 -0.58
CA SER A 126 -16.37 -10.17 -0.26
C SER A 126 -15.15 -9.37 -0.73
N ILE A 127 -13.93 -9.87 -0.54
CA ILE A 127 -12.69 -9.24 -1.00
C ILE A 127 -12.66 -9.13 -2.54
N ILE A 128 -13.08 -10.17 -3.26
CA ILE A 128 -13.18 -10.12 -4.72
C ILE A 128 -14.21 -9.08 -5.18
N SER A 129 -15.34 -8.95 -4.48
CA SER A 129 -16.32 -7.91 -4.77
C SER A 129 -15.77 -6.49 -4.56
N MET A 130 -14.98 -6.27 -3.50
CA MET A 130 -14.29 -5.01 -3.26
C MET A 130 -13.30 -4.67 -4.39
N ILE A 131 -12.53 -5.65 -4.87
CA ILE A 131 -11.61 -5.48 -5.99
C ILE A 131 -12.38 -5.08 -7.26
N ARG A 132 -13.46 -5.80 -7.58
CA ARG A 132 -14.30 -5.49 -8.75
C ARG A 132 -14.90 -4.09 -8.68
N TYR A 133 -15.37 -3.69 -7.50
CA TYR A 133 -15.86 -2.32 -7.26
C TYR A 133 -14.78 -1.29 -7.61
N VAL A 134 -13.56 -1.45 -7.11
CA VAL A 134 -12.45 -0.52 -7.38
C VAL A 134 -12.08 -0.50 -8.86
N GLN A 135 -12.07 -1.66 -9.52
CA GLN A 135 -11.82 -1.76 -10.97
C GLN A 135 -12.87 -1.01 -11.78
N GLN A 136 -14.14 -1.12 -11.42
CA GLN A 136 -15.24 -0.43 -12.11
C GLN A 136 -15.27 1.06 -11.81
N GLN A 137 -15.13 1.43 -10.53
CA GLN A 137 -15.28 2.82 -10.08
C GLN A 137 -14.10 3.70 -10.48
N TYR A 138 -12.89 3.14 -10.51
CA TYR A 138 -11.65 3.90 -10.72
C TYR A 138 -10.87 3.47 -11.96
N SER A 139 -11.47 2.63 -12.82
CA SER A 139 -10.80 2.06 -14.01
C SER A 139 -9.47 1.35 -13.66
N ALA A 140 -9.40 0.74 -12.46
CA ALA A 140 -8.17 0.10 -12.01
C ALA A 140 -7.80 -1.10 -12.88
N ASP A 141 -6.50 -1.36 -13.00
CA ASP A 141 -5.97 -2.37 -13.89
C ASP A 141 -6.21 -3.79 -13.34
N PRO A 142 -7.02 -4.64 -14.00
CA PRO A 142 -7.30 -6.00 -13.55
C PRO A 142 -6.05 -6.90 -13.55
N GLU A 143 -5.03 -6.55 -14.35
CA GLU A 143 -3.77 -7.29 -14.40
C GLU A 143 -2.75 -6.86 -13.33
N ARG A 144 -3.11 -5.91 -12.45
CA ARG A 144 -2.21 -5.34 -11.44
C ARG A 144 -2.88 -5.29 -10.06
N VAL A 145 -3.27 -6.47 -9.56
CA VAL A 145 -3.91 -6.65 -8.24
C VAL A 145 -2.97 -7.42 -7.31
N TYR A 146 -2.82 -6.94 -6.09
CA TYR A 146 -1.90 -7.45 -5.09
C TYR A 146 -2.59 -7.59 -3.74
N ALA A 147 -2.12 -8.52 -2.91
CA ALA A 147 -2.62 -8.73 -1.55
C ALA A 147 -1.49 -8.56 -0.53
N THR A 148 -1.80 -8.00 0.62
CA THR A 148 -0.91 -7.94 1.77
C THR A 148 -1.70 -7.91 3.07
N GLY A 149 -1.06 -8.28 4.16
CA GLY A 149 -1.69 -8.19 5.47
C GLY A 149 -0.84 -8.78 6.58
N SER A 150 -1.27 -8.51 7.81
CA SER A 150 -0.58 -8.89 9.04
C SER A 150 -1.38 -9.94 9.82
N SER A 151 -0.71 -10.96 10.37
CA SER A 151 -1.36 -11.98 11.20
C SER A 151 -2.53 -12.63 10.47
N SER A 152 -3.76 -12.50 10.94
CA SER A 152 -4.97 -12.92 10.23
C SER A 152 -5.04 -12.39 8.79
N GLY A 153 -4.64 -11.15 8.55
CA GLY A 153 -4.53 -10.57 7.21
C GLY A 153 -3.40 -11.19 6.38
N GLY A 154 -2.30 -11.60 7.01
CA GLY A 154 -1.22 -12.36 6.38
C GLY A 154 -1.65 -13.78 6.02
N MET A 155 -2.46 -14.42 6.88
CA MET A 155 -3.12 -15.70 6.61
C MET A 155 -4.07 -15.58 5.42
N MET A 156 -4.93 -14.55 5.41
CA MET A 156 -5.86 -14.26 4.32
C MET A 156 -5.11 -13.89 3.02
N THR A 157 -3.93 -13.28 3.09
CA THR A 157 -3.08 -13.05 1.91
C THR A 157 -2.75 -14.37 1.23
N ASN A 158 -2.13 -15.33 1.93
CA ASN A 158 -1.84 -16.67 1.38
C ASN A 158 -3.11 -17.37 0.87
N HIS A 159 -4.22 -17.19 1.55
CA HIS A 159 -5.51 -17.75 1.23
C HIS A 159 -6.05 -17.22 -0.13
N MET A 160 -6.03 -15.91 -0.31
CA MET A 160 -6.45 -15.26 -1.55
C MET A 160 -5.58 -15.64 -2.75
N LEU A 161 -4.24 -15.73 -2.54
CA LEU A 161 -3.32 -16.16 -3.60
C LEU A 161 -3.56 -17.61 -4.05
N ALA A 162 -3.99 -18.48 -3.13
CA ALA A 162 -4.32 -19.86 -3.44
C ALA A 162 -5.66 -19.99 -4.20
N LEU A 163 -6.70 -19.28 -3.72
CA LEU A 163 -8.06 -19.38 -4.27
C LEU A 163 -8.26 -18.61 -5.58
N TYR A 164 -7.58 -17.47 -5.74
CA TYR A 164 -7.76 -16.56 -6.88
C TYR A 164 -6.43 -16.21 -7.57
N PRO A 165 -5.65 -17.23 -8.00
CA PRO A 165 -4.37 -17.01 -8.67
C PRO A 165 -4.49 -16.28 -10.01
N ASP A 166 -5.67 -16.28 -10.60
CA ASP A 166 -6.03 -15.55 -11.82
C ASP A 166 -6.28 -14.05 -11.59
N VAL A 167 -6.51 -13.64 -10.35
CA VAL A 167 -6.73 -12.23 -9.98
C VAL A 167 -5.45 -11.57 -9.48
N PHE A 168 -4.73 -12.23 -8.58
CA PHE A 168 -3.56 -11.65 -7.93
C PHE A 168 -2.27 -11.92 -8.72
N LYS A 169 -1.38 -10.93 -8.78
CA LYS A 169 -0.04 -11.05 -9.41
C LYS A 169 1.06 -11.33 -8.40
N ALA A 170 0.91 -10.84 -7.18
CA ALA A 170 1.77 -11.16 -6.05
C ALA A 170 1.08 -10.85 -4.72
N GLY A 171 1.65 -11.37 -3.63
CA GLY A 171 1.26 -11.02 -2.28
C GLY A 171 2.44 -10.94 -1.33
N ALA A 172 2.27 -10.18 -0.23
CA ALA A 172 3.22 -10.06 0.87
C ALA A 172 2.51 -10.38 2.19
N ALA A 173 2.81 -11.53 2.78
CA ALA A 173 2.19 -12.02 4.01
C ALA A 173 3.12 -11.80 5.21
N PHE A 174 2.65 -11.03 6.19
CA PHE A 174 3.37 -10.77 7.45
C PHE A 174 2.80 -11.67 8.55
N MET A 175 3.64 -12.52 9.15
CA MET A 175 3.30 -13.45 10.24
C MET A 175 2.04 -14.28 9.93
N GLY A 176 1.94 -14.71 8.67
CA GLY A 176 0.86 -15.58 8.20
C GLY A 176 1.17 -17.05 8.41
N VAL A 177 0.25 -17.90 7.96
CA VAL A 177 0.39 -19.36 7.92
C VAL A 177 0.18 -19.87 6.50
N PRO A 178 0.57 -21.13 6.18
CA PRO A 178 0.25 -21.73 4.90
C PRO A 178 -1.26 -21.75 4.62
N TYR A 179 -1.63 -21.68 3.36
CA TYR A 179 -3.02 -21.94 2.94
C TYR A 179 -3.48 -23.33 3.43
N ASN A 180 -4.71 -23.39 3.92
CA ASN A 180 -5.32 -24.63 4.47
C ASN A 180 -4.57 -25.20 5.68
N CYS A 181 -3.94 -24.33 6.48
CA CYS A 181 -3.33 -24.71 7.76
C CYS A 181 -4.40 -25.03 8.81
N PHE A 182 -5.47 -24.25 8.90
CA PHE A 182 -6.56 -24.49 9.84
C PHE A 182 -7.55 -25.52 9.31
N ALA A 183 -7.89 -26.53 10.13
CA ALA A 183 -8.90 -27.53 9.74
C ALA A 183 -10.32 -26.97 9.87
N ASN A 184 -10.58 -26.16 10.89
CA ASN A 184 -11.90 -25.58 11.23
C ASN A 184 -11.72 -24.40 12.21
N ALA A 185 -12.85 -23.78 12.62
CA ALA A 185 -12.82 -22.65 13.54
C ALA A 185 -12.23 -22.97 14.93
N ALA A 186 -12.30 -24.21 15.39
CA ALA A 186 -11.70 -24.60 16.67
C ALA A 186 -10.16 -24.65 16.60
N ASP A 187 -9.60 -24.80 15.42
CA ASP A 187 -8.16 -24.73 15.21
C ASP A 187 -7.62 -23.29 15.17
N TYR A 188 -8.50 -22.29 15.07
CA TYR A 188 -8.08 -20.92 14.78
C TYR A 188 -7.45 -20.17 15.98
N PRO A 189 -7.90 -20.34 17.24
CA PRO A 189 -7.22 -19.66 18.35
C PRO A 189 -5.76 -20.12 18.49
N PRO A 190 -4.76 -19.21 18.49
CA PRO A 190 -3.39 -19.58 18.75
C PRO A 190 -3.21 -20.34 20.05
N GLY A 191 -2.33 -21.34 20.03
CA GLY A 191 -2.06 -22.19 21.21
C GLY A 191 -3.02 -23.35 21.43
N SER A 192 -4.21 -23.32 20.80
CA SER A 192 -5.17 -24.45 20.88
C SER A 192 -5.34 -25.18 19.55
N SER A 193 -4.78 -24.62 18.46
CA SER A 193 -4.90 -25.20 17.13
C SER A 193 -3.68 -26.05 16.75
N GLN A 194 -3.88 -27.05 15.93
CA GLN A 194 -2.77 -27.81 15.35
C GLN A 194 -1.88 -26.92 14.49
N CYS A 195 -2.47 -25.99 13.74
CA CYS A 195 -1.76 -25.05 12.89
C CYS A 195 -0.78 -24.18 13.70
N THR A 196 -1.28 -23.44 14.69
CA THR A 196 -0.46 -22.51 15.51
C THR A 196 0.06 -23.13 16.81
N GLY A 197 -0.30 -24.38 17.11
CA GLY A 197 0.20 -25.10 18.28
C GLY A 197 1.61 -25.63 18.18
N GLY A 198 2.31 -25.37 17.06
CA GLY A 198 3.70 -25.78 16.85
C GLY A 198 3.88 -27.24 16.41
N ASN A 199 2.79 -27.97 16.15
CA ASN A 199 2.83 -29.39 15.74
C ASN A 199 2.46 -29.61 14.28
N MET A 200 2.27 -28.54 13.50
CA MET A 200 1.98 -28.65 12.08
C MET A 200 3.25 -28.98 11.30
N ASN A 201 3.27 -30.16 10.76
CA ASN A 201 4.37 -30.64 9.90
C ASN A 201 3.76 -31.40 8.74
N ARG A 202 3.77 -30.83 7.56
CA ARG A 202 3.38 -31.48 6.31
C ARG A 202 4.54 -31.46 5.32
N THR A 203 4.56 -32.44 4.44
CA THR A 203 5.55 -32.42 3.36
C THR A 203 5.30 -31.27 2.39
N PRO A 204 6.32 -30.73 1.71
CA PRO A 204 6.15 -29.70 0.69
C PRO A 204 5.10 -30.10 -0.37
N GLN A 205 5.02 -31.38 -0.72
CA GLN A 205 4.04 -31.91 -1.66
C GLN A 205 2.59 -31.77 -1.12
N GLN A 206 2.37 -32.15 0.13
CA GLN A 206 1.05 -32.02 0.77
C GLN A 206 0.60 -30.56 0.86
N TRP A 207 1.54 -29.65 1.17
CA TRP A 207 1.27 -28.23 1.18
C TRP A 207 0.94 -27.68 -0.22
N GLY A 208 1.74 -28.01 -1.22
CA GLY A 208 1.53 -27.56 -2.60
C GLY A 208 0.23 -28.13 -3.18
N ASP A 209 -0.12 -29.37 -2.87
CA ASP A 209 -1.38 -30.00 -3.33
C ASP A 209 -2.61 -29.28 -2.74
N ALA A 210 -2.53 -28.83 -1.49
CA ALA A 210 -3.60 -28.04 -0.90
C ALA A 210 -3.88 -26.76 -1.73
N VAL A 211 -2.83 -26.06 -2.17
CA VAL A 211 -2.99 -24.86 -3.05
C VAL A 211 -3.53 -25.24 -4.43
N ARG A 212 -3.06 -26.33 -5.02
CA ARG A 212 -3.57 -26.80 -6.32
C ARG A 212 -5.04 -27.17 -6.25
N GLN A 213 -5.48 -27.76 -5.14
CA GLN A 213 -6.89 -28.11 -4.88
C GLN A 213 -7.78 -26.91 -4.56
N ALA A 214 -7.23 -25.75 -4.20
CA ALA A 214 -8.01 -24.53 -3.99
C ALA A 214 -8.71 -24.03 -5.26
N TYR A 215 -8.11 -24.30 -6.42
CA TYR A 215 -8.68 -24.03 -7.74
C TYR A 215 -8.35 -25.19 -8.70
N PRO A 216 -9.13 -26.28 -8.67
CA PRO A 216 -8.90 -27.44 -9.53
C PRO A 216 -8.89 -27.08 -11.01
N GLY A 217 -7.92 -27.62 -11.75
CA GLY A 217 -7.79 -27.38 -13.19
C GLY A 217 -7.15 -26.04 -13.59
N TYR A 218 -6.79 -25.18 -12.63
CA TYR A 218 -6.07 -23.95 -12.96
C TYR A 218 -4.63 -24.25 -13.43
N SER A 219 -4.34 -23.86 -14.67
CA SER A 219 -3.03 -24.04 -15.32
C SER A 219 -2.32 -22.71 -15.66
N GLY A 220 -2.93 -21.57 -15.29
CA GLY A 220 -2.34 -20.26 -15.49
C GLY A 220 -1.17 -19.95 -14.53
N PRO A 221 -0.53 -18.78 -14.69
CA PRO A 221 0.56 -18.35 -13.82
C PRO A 221 0.09 -18.16 -12.38
N ARG A 222 0.91 -18.60 -11.42
CA ARG A 222 0.66 -18.40 -10.01
C ARG A 222 1.25 -17.07 -9.53
N PRO A 223 0.60 -16.39 -8.55
CA PRO A 223 1.12 -15.14 -8.00
C PRO A 223 2.41 -15.34 -7.21
N ARG A 224 3.39 -14.44 -7.37
CA ARG A 224 4.62 -14.46 -6.59
C ARG A 224 4.34 -14.15 -5.13
N VAL A 225 5.15 -14.68 -4.20
CA VAL A 225 4.89 -14.62 -2.77
C VAL A 225 6.08 -14.06 -2.00
N GLN A 226 5.82 -13.05 -1.17
CA GLN A 226 6.78 -12.53 -0.20
C GLN A 226 6.27 -12.85 1.21
N LEU A 227 7.14 -13.39 2.05
CA LEU A 227 6.82 -13.90 3.38
C LEU A 227 7.68 -13.18 4.44
N TRP A 228 7.07 -12.74 5.52
CA TRP A 228 7.73 -12.02 6.60
C TRP A 228 7.40 -12.64 7.95
N HIS A 229 8.40 -12.95 8.77
CA HIS A 229 8.16 -13.52 10.09
C HIS A 229 9.23 -13.07 11.10
N GLY A 230 8.79 -12.76 12.32
CA GLY A 230 9.69 -12.49 13.45
C GLY A 230 10.22 -13.79 14.05
N THR A 231 11.53 -13.87 14.30
CA THR A 231 12.14 -15.09 14.84
C THR A 231 11.77 -15.39 16.30
N SER A 232 11.24 -14.40 17.02
CA SER A 232 10.73 -14.52 18.39
C SER A 232 9.20 -14.51 18.46
N ASP A 233 8.51 -14.74 17.34
CA ASP A 233 7.06 -14.84 17.30
C ASP A 233 6.59 -16.15 17.96
N THR A 234 5.88 -16.01 19.09
CA THR A 234 5.32 -17.13 19.84
C THR A 234 3.80 -17.24 19.69
N LEU A 235 3.15 -16.22 19.12
CA LEU A 235 1.70 -16.20 18.89
C LEU A 235 1.34 -16.98 17.62
N VAL A 236 2.06 -16.71 16.52
CA VAL A 236 2.07 -17.51 15.32
C VAL A 236 3.51 -18.03 15.18
N PRO A 237 3.79 -19.28 15.57
CA PRO A 237 5.17 -19.77 15.71
C PRO A 237 6.02 -19.56 14.45
N TYR A 238 7.24 -19.09 14.65
CA TYR A 238 8.18 -18.80 13.57
C TYR A 238 8.42 -20.02 12.62
N SER A 239 8.28 -21.25 13.14
CA SER A 239 8.38 -22.48 12.32
C SER A 239 7.43 -22.49 11.12
N LEU A 240 6.28 -21.81 11.22
CA LEU A 240 5.30 -21.70 10.14
C LEU A 240 5.80 -20.89 8.94
N LEU A 241 6.85 -20.08 9.08
CA LEU A 241 7.52 -19.47 7.94
C LEU A 241 8.10 -20.55 7.02
N GLN A 242 8.75 -21.57 7.58
CA GLN A 242 9.32 -22.66 6.79
C GLN A 242 8.22 -23.48 6.10
N GLU A 243 7.15 -23.81 6.79
CA GLU A 243 6.01 -24.51 6.21
C GLU A 243 5.39 -23.71 5.05
N THR A 244 5.32 -22.37 5.18
CA THR A 244 4.80 -21.49 4.10
C THR A 244 5.78 -21.43 2.91
N ILE A 245 7.08 -21.41 3.15
CA ILE A 245 8.10 -21.50 2.10
C ILE A 245 7.96 -22.82 1.35
N GLU A 246 7.81 -23.93 2.06
CA GLU A 246 7.65 -25.27 1.48
C GLU A 246 6.39 -25.36 0.61
N GLN A 247 5.29 -24.75 1.08
CA GLN A 247 4.07 -24.68 0.29
C GLN A 247 4.31 -24.00 -1.05
N TRP A 248 4.81 -22.77 -1.03
CA TRP A 248 4.91 -21.97 -2.24
C TRP A 248 6.04 -22.42 -3.17
N THR A 249 7.19 -22.87 -2.63
CA THR A 249 8.26 -23.44 -3.46
C THR A 249 7.81 -24.72 -4.17
N ASN A 250 7.00 -25.57 -3.51
CA ASN A 250 6.41 -26.74 -4.14
C ASN A 250 5.39 -26.37 -5.23
N VAL A 251 4.56 -25.31 -5.00
CA VAL A 251 3.62 -24.82 -6.00
C VAL A 251 4.31 -24.39 -7.28
N PHE A 252 5.49 -23.76 -7.16
CA PHE A 252 6.29 -23.31 -8.29
C PHE A 252 7.26 -24.37 -8.84
N GLY A 253 7.34 -25.57 -8.23
CA GLY A 253 8.30 -26.60 -8.61
C GLY A 253 9.75 -26.21 -8.35
N LEU A 254 10.01 -25.39 -7.33
CA LEU A 254 11.33 -24.89 -6.95
C LEU A 254 11.99 -25.78 -5.90
N SER A 255 13.32 -25.72 -5.84
CA SER A 255 14.12 -26.34 -4.76
C SER A 255 13.75 -25.70 -3.41
N GLN A 256 13.81 -26.51 -2.34
CA GLN A 256 13.73 -26.02 -0.96
C GLN A 256 15.00 -25.26 -0.51
N THR A 257 16.09 -25.37 -1.28
CA THR A 257 17.31 -24.58 -1.06
C THR A 257 17.17 -23.22 -1.75
N PRO A 258 17.36 -22.11 -1.03
CA PRO A 258 17.25 -20.79 -1.63
C PRO A 258 18.32 -20.57 -2.72
N THR A 259 17.96 -19.89 -3.79
CA THR A 259 18.88 -19.49 -4.87
C THR A 259 19.85 -18.40 -4.43
N SER A 260 19.43 -17.58 -3.47
CA SER A 260 20.29 -16.56 -2.84
C SER A 260 19.81 -16.21 -1.44
N THR A 261 20.76 -15.76 -0.62
CA THR A 261 20.54 -15.24 0.73
C THR A 261 21.32 -13.96 0.91
N ASP A 262 20.72 -12.96 1.59
CA ASP A 262 21.39 -11.72 1.96
C ASP A 262 20.75 -11.08 3.19
N THR A 263 21.33 -9.96 3.63
CA THR A 263 20.84 -9.17 4.78
C THR A 263 20.66 -7.72 4.32
N PRO A 264 19.52 -7.38 3.66
CA PRO A 264 19.33 -6.05 3.06
C PRO A 264 19.26 -4.91 4.10
N GLN A 265 18.92 -5.23 5.33
CA GLN A 265 18.99 -4.34 6.50
C GLN A 265 19.46 -5.15 7.71
N ALA A 266 19.97 -4.46 8.74
CA ALA A 266 20.27 -5.09 10.02
C ALA A 266 19.05 -5.87 10.53
N ASN A 267 19.27 -7.10 10.98
CA ASN A 267 18.23 -8.02 11.47
C ASN A 267 17.24 -8.55 10.40
N TRP A 268 17.39 -8.25 9.13
CA TRP A 268 16.53 -8.77 8.06
C TRP A 268 17.28 -9.85 7.28
N ASN A 269 17.12 -11.12 7.62
CA ASN A 269 17.68 -12.23 6.86
C ASN A 269 16.72 -12.63 5.75
N ARG A 270 17.12 -12.44 4.49
CA ARG A 270 16.31 -12.71 3.32
C ARG A 270 16.77 -13.95 2.57
N ARG A 271 15.82 -14.81 2.20
CA ARG A 271 15.98 -15.97 1.33
C ARG A 271 15.15 -15.77 0.08
N ARG A 272 15.74 -16.04 -1.09
CA ARG A 272 15.02 -15.96 -2.38
C ARG A 272 15.05 -17.30 -3.08
N TYR A 273 13.96 -17.61 -3.75
CA TYR A 273 13.76 -18.81 -4.53
C TYR A 273 13.32 -18.40 -5.92
N ALA A 274 14.26 -18.47 -6.89
CA ALA A 274 14.05 -18.06 -8.26
C ALA A 274 13.86 -19.28 -9.16
N ASP A 275 13.08 -19.09 -10.22
CA ASP A 275 12.93 -20.06 -11.30
C ASP A 275 14.15 -20.07 -12.25
N SER A 276 14.08 -20.91 -13.27
CA SER A 276 15.16 -21.05 -14.26
C SER A 276 15.41 -19.78 -15.10
N SER A 277 14.46 -18.83 -15.14
CA SER A 277 14.65 -17.52 -15.79
C SER A 277 15.35 -16.51 -14.88
N GLY A 278 15.58 -16.84 -13.60
CA GLY A 278 16.10 -15.93 -12.59
C GLY A 278 15.01 -15.08 -11.92
N THR A 279 13.73 -15.30 -12.24
CA THR A 279 12.62 -14.56 -11.61
C THR A 279 12.37 -15.12 -10.22
N VAL A 280 12.44 -14.25 -9.20
CA VAL A 280 12.15 -14.63 -7.80
C VAL A 280 10.64 -14.86 -7.66
N GLN A 281 10.25 -16.11 -7.42
CA GLN A 281 8.86 -16.50 -7.22
C GLN A 281 8.48 -16.48 -5.74
N VAL A 282 9.42 -16.86 -4.85
CA VAL A 282 9.22 -16.80 -3.39
C VAL A 282 10.38 -16.02 -2.77
N GLU A 283 10.05 -15.06 -1.92
CA GLU A 283 11.02 -14.29 -1.13
C GLU A 283 10.61 -14.34 0.34
N ALA A 284 11.49 -14.72 1.24
CA ALA A 284 11.18 -14.89 2.65
C ALA A 284 12.16 -14.11 3.54
N TYR A 285 11.61 -13.36 4.49
CA TYR A 285 12.35 -12.58 5.48
C TYR A 285 12.15 -13.15 6.89
N SER A 286 13.27 -13.42 7.54
CA SER A 286 13.34 -13.70 8.97
C SER A 286 13.86 -12.47 9.70
N ILE A 287 13.02 -11.86 10.54
CA ILE A 287 13.36 -10.64 11.28
C ILE A 287 13.86 -11.02 12.66
N GLN A 288 15.17 -10.89 12.87
CA GLN A 288 15.82 -11.31 14.09
C GLN A 288 15.31 -10.54 15.32
N GLY A 289 14.88 -11.28 16.34
CA GLY A 289 14.39 -10.75 17.60
C GLY A 289 12.99 -10.14 17.55
N ALA A 290 12.37 -10.00 16.39
CA ALA A 290 10.99 -9.51 16.31
C ALA A 290 10.00 -10.59 16.77
N GLY A 291 9.02 -10.16 17.54
CA GLY A 291 7.84 -10.95 17.91
C GLY A 291 6.71 -10.79 16.89
N HIS A 292 5.46 -10.93 17.35
CA HIS A 292 4.25 -10.80 16.54
C HIS A 292 3.85 -9.33 16.32
N SER A 293 4.68 -8.54 15.60
CA SER A 293 4.53 -7.07 15.48
C SER A 293 4.87 -6.51 14.10
N LEU A 294 4.81 -7.33 13.03
CA LEU A 294 5.07 -6.88 11.66
C LEU A 294 3.77 -6.51 10.93
N PRO A 295 3.77 -5.61 9.91
CA PRO A 295 4.95 -4.92 9.39
C PRO A 295 5.45 -3.80 10.30
N SER A 296 6.74 -3.48 10.19
CA SER A 296 7.38 -2.33 10.79
C SER A 296 8.05 -1.46 9.72
N GLY A 297 8.67 -0.35 10.10
CA GLY A 297 9.18 0.67 9.16
C GLY A 297 10.00 0.11 8.00
N GLY A 298 9.65 0.52 6.78
CA GLY A 298 10.29 0.12 5.52
C GLY A 298 9.81 -1.21 4.93
N MET A 299 9.05 -2.02 5.66
CA MET A 299 8.58 -3.32 5.15
C MET A 299 7.50 -3.18 4.08
N ALA A 300 6.62 -2.18 4.22
CA ALA A 300 5.65 -1.87 3.17
C ALA A 300 6.34 -1.45 1.87
N ALA A 301 7.41 -0.66 1.95
CA ALA A 301 8.20 -0.27 0.79
C ALA A 301 8.84 -1.51 0.10
N ALA A 302 9.38 -2.45 0.87
CA ALA A 302 9.93 -3.70 0.34
C ALA A 302 8.85 -4.58 -0.31
N ALA A 303 7.65 -4.63 0.26
CA ALA A 303 6.50 -5.33 -0.34
C ALA A 303 6.07 -4.69 -1.67
N VAL A 304 5.95 -3.37 -1.70
CA VAL A 304 5.60 -2.60 -2.90
C VAL A 304 6.65 -2.74 -4.00
N GLN A 305 7.93 -2.81 -3.63
CA GLN A 305 9.03 -3.14 -4.55
C GLN A 305 8.89 -4.56 -5.11
N PHE A 306 8.60 -5.55 -4.27
CA PHE A 306 8.37 -6.93 -4.69
C PHE A 306 7.17 -7.05 -5.65
N PHE A 307 6.13 -6.25 -5.45
CA PHE A 307 4.99 -6.16 -6.37
C PHE A 307 5.36 -5.57 -7.73
N GLY A 308 6.50 -4.90 -7.85
CA GLY A 308 6.90 -4.18 -9.07
C GLY A 308 6.16 -2.85 -9.25
N LEU A 309 5.66 -2.27 -8.15
CA LEU A 309 4.93 -1.00 -8.16
C LEU A 309 5.82 0.23 -7.96
N THR A 310 7.12 0.04 -7.70
CA THR A 310 8.07 1.13 -7.46
C THR A 310 8.50 1.86 -8.75
N ASN A 311 8.15 1.34 -9.92
CA ASN A 311 8.29 2.09 -11.15
C ASN A 311 7.06 2.99 -11.30
N PRO A 312 7.18 4.30 -11.15
CA PRO A 312 6.06 5.19 -11.37
C PRO A 312 5.58 5.01 -12.81
N THR A 313 4.30 4.59 -12.97
CA THR A 313 3.63 4.50 -14.29
C THR A 313 3.26 5.89 -14.84
N THR A 314 3.44 6.91 -14.05
CA THR A 314 3.53 8.33 -14.45
C THR A 314 4.99 8.73 -14.38
N PRO A 315 5.52 9.50 -15.33
CA PRO A 315 6.81 10.15 -15.12
C PRO A 315 6.74 10.87 -13.78
N PRO A 316 7.75 10.76 -12.91
CA PRO A 316 7.83 11.66 -11.77
C PRO A 316 7.71 13.08 -12.33
N PRO A 317 7.06 14.02 -11.61
CA PRO A 317 7.15 15.41 -12.00
C PRO A 317 8.64 15.67 -12.29
N THR A 318 8.93 16.16 -13.48
CA THR A 318 10.27 16.28 -14.05
C THR A 318 11.27 16.68 -12.98
N ASN A 319 12.34 15.87 -12.82
CA ASN A 319 13.42 16.10 -11.87
C ASN A 319 13.76 17.58 -11.78
N GLY A 320 13.74 18.14 -10.56
CA GLY A 320 14.09 19.53 -10.33
C GLY A 320 12.92 20.52 -10.30
N ALA A 321 11.66 20.04 -10.29
CA ALA A 321 10.50 20.93 -10.24
C ALA A 321 10.21 21.49 -8.82
N CYS A 322 11.15 21.43 -7.89
CA CYS A 322 11.03 22.06 -6.59
C CYS A 322 12.34 22.70 -6.12
N ARG A 323 12.17 23.82 -5.42
CA ARG A 323 13.25 24.51 -4.72
C ARG A 323 12.85 24.69 -3.26
N VAL A 324 13.76 24.40 -2.34
CA VAL A 324 13.56 24.56 -0.92
C VAL A 324 14.53 25.62 -0.37
N SER A 325 14.02 26.58 0.38
CA SER A 325 14.83 27.50 1.18
C SER A 325 14.52 27.29 2.66
N VAL A 326 15.56 27.33 3.50
CA VAL A 326 15.46 27.11 4.95
C VAL A 326 16.05 28.29 5.69
N ALA A 327 15.23 28.88 6.57
CA ALA A 327 15.69 29.89 7.52
C ALA A 327 15.68 29.29 8.93
N VAL A 328 16.88 29.25 9.55
CA VAL A 328 17.08 28.73 10.91
C VAL A 328 17.28 29.90 11.86
N ASN A 329 16.59 29.86 13.01
CA ASN A 329 16.86 30.73 14.15
C ASN A 329 17.12 29.84 15.36
N ALA A 330 18.39 29.83 15.85
CA ALA A 330 18.82 28.93 16.91
C ALA A 330 19.21 29.70 18.20
N TRP A 331 19.00 29.03 19.33
CA TRP A 331 19.43 29.45 20.67
C TRP A 331 20.06 28.26 21.41
N ASN A 332 20.50 28.42 22.64
CA ASN A 332 21.35 27.46 23.38
C ASN A 332 21.02 25.97 23.21
N ASN A 333 19.73 25.59 23.26
CA ASN A 333 19.30 24.20 23.22
C ASN A 333 18.08 23.97 22.32
N GLY A 334 17.72 24.95 21.48
CA GLY A 334 16.59 24.89 20.59
C GLY A 334 16.76 25.70 19.33
N LEU A 335 15.92 25.45 18.37
CA LEU A 335 15.88 26.19 17.11
C LEU A 335 14.44 26.23 16.56
N THR A 336 14.19 27.19 15.69
CA THR A 336 13.06 27.13 14.74
C THR A 336 13.61 27.07 13.33
N GLU A 337 12.94 26.27 12.50
CA GLU A 337 13.18 26.25 11.05
C GLU A 337 11.90 26.66 10.32
N ASN A 338 12.04 27.63 9.40
CA ASN A 338 11.04 27.96 8.40
C ASN A 338 11.50 27.42 7.06
N ILE A 339 10.70 26.52 6.48
CA ILE A 339 11.00 25.84 5.23
C ILE A 339 10.01 26.36 4.18
N THR A 340 10.51 27.03 3.15
CA THR A 340 9.69 27.45 2.00
C THR A 340 9.91 26.48 0.86
N ILE A 341 8.83 25.84 0.43
CA ILE A 341 8.79 24.89 -0.69
C ILE A 341 8.24 25.67 -1.89
N THR A 342 9.02 25.80 -2.96
CA THR A 342 8.60 26.43 -4.20
C THR A 342 8.44 25.37 -5.28
N ASN A 343 7.28 25.30 -5.91
CA ASN A 343 7.06 24.49 -7.11
C ASN A 343 7.63 25.21 -8.31
N THR A 344 8.75 24.74 -8.85
CA THR A 344 9.39 25.30 -10.05
C THR A 344 8.96 24.58 -11.35
N GLY A 345 8.02 23.65 -11.24
CA GLY A 345 7.44 22.94 -12.39
C GLY A 345 6.35 23.73 -13.10
N THR A 346 5.91 23.21 -14.23
CA THR A 346 4.86 23.84 -15.09
C THR A 346 3.44 23.46 -14.65
N GLY A 347 3.26 22.43 -13.83
CA GLY A 347 1.98 21.96 -13.29
C GLY A 347 1.85 22.25 -11.80
N ALA A 348 0.61 22.33 -11.28
CA ALA A 348 0.36 22.43 -9.85
C ALA A 348 0.73 21.12 -9.13
N VAL A 349 1.33 21.23 -7.95
CA VAL A 349 1.49 20.11 -7.00
C VAL A 349 0.24 20.06 -6.14
N ASN A 350 -0.51 18.97 -6.20
CA ASN A 350 -1.71 18.75 -5.40
C ASN A 350 -1.47 17.62 -4.42
N GLY A 351 -1.52 17.93 -3.12
CA GLY A 351 -1.04 17.04 -2.08
C GLY A 351 0.49 16.93 -2.09
N TRP A 352 1.14 17.30 -0.98
CA TRP A 352 2.59 17.22 -0.92
C TRP A 352 3.08 16.56 0.37
N SER A 353 4.18 15.86 0.23
CA SER A 353 5.01 15.37 1.32
C SER A 353 6.46 15.78 1.07
N LEU A 354 7.05 16.48 2.02
CA LEU A 354 8.45 16.87 2.02
C LEU A 354 9.21 15.95 2.96
N VAL A 355 10.20 15.22 2.45
CA VAL A 355 11.06 14.36 3.26
C VAL A 355 12.43 14.99 3.40
N PHE A 356 12.95 15.01 4.62
CA PHE A 356 14.29 15.50 4.96
C PHE A 356 14.83 14.77 6.21
N THR A 357 16.15 14.78 6.39
CA THR A 357 16.76 14.18 7.58
C THR A 357 17.24 15.29 8.50
N LEU A 358 16.73 15.30 9.73
CA LEU A 358 17.22 16.19 10.78
C LEU A 358 18.67 15.85 11.11
N PRO A 359 19.53 16.85 11.31
CA PRO A 359 20.85 16.65 11.89
C PRO A 359 20.81 15.86 13.21
N SER A 360 21.84 15.05 13.45
CA SER A 360 21.92 14.22 14.65
C SER A 360 21.76 15.06 15.92
N GLY A 361 20.94 14.60 16.84
CA GLY A 361 20.66 15.28 18.11
C GLY A 361 19.54 16.31 18.06
N GLN A 362 18.88 16.49 16.91
CA GLN A 362 17.70 17.34 16.80
C GLN A 362 16.40 16.50 16.96
N THR A 363 15.41 17.10 17.65
CA THR A 363 14.09 16.51 17.85
C THR A 363 13.02 17.59 17.77
N ILE A 364 12.04 17.43 16.85
CA ILE A 364 10.92 18.34 16.68
C ILE A 364 10.02 18.26 17.92
N THR A 365 9.70 19.42 18.48
CA THR A 365 8.82 19.56 19.65
C THR A 365 7.44 20.12 19.29
N SER A 366 7.37 20.94 18.25
CA SER A 366 6.11 21.46 17.69
C SER A 366 6.31 21.86 16.23
N GLY A 367 5.21 21.92 15.45
CA GLY A 367 5.27 22.33 14.06
C GLY A 367 4.03 23.08 13.62
N TRP A 368 4.10 23.83 12.52
CA TRP A 368 2.99 24.59 11.92
C TRP A 368 2.97 24.43 10.41
N ASN A 369 1.78 24.55 9.86
CA ASN A 369 1.47 24.42 8.44
C ASN A 369 1.80 23.04 7.82
N ALA A 370 2.18 22.04 8.64
CA ALA A 370 2.38 20.65 8.24
C ALA A 370 2.22 19.73 9.45
N THR A 371 2.00 18.44 9.18
CA THR A 371 2.17 17.37 10.16
C THR A 371 3.54 16.74 9.98
N TYR A 372 4.24 16.45 11.08
CA TYR A 372 5.60 15.91 11.06
C TYR A 372 5.66 14.52 11.69
N SER A 373 6.24 13.55 11.01
CA SER A 373 6.41 12.19 11.52
C SER A 373 7.56 11.46 10.82
N PRO A 374 8.43 10.75 11.59
CA PRO A 374 8.65 10.87 13.03
C PRO A 374 9.16 12.26 13.41
N ASN A 375 9.39 12.52 14.70
CA ASN A 375 9.89 13.81 15.19
C ASN A 375 11.42 13.93 15.22
N SER A 376 12.16 12.89 14.80
CA SER A 376 13.63 12.85 14.75
C SER A 376 14.11 11.94 13.61
N GLY A 377 15.37 12.07 13.22
CA GLY A 377 15.95 11.33 12.10
C GLY A 377 15.36 11.75 10.75
N GLN A 378 14.98 10.79 9.91
CA GLN A 378 14.29 11.10 8.65
C GLN A 378 12.83 11.44 8.91
N VAL A 379 12.47 12.69 8.67
CA VAL A 379 11.14 13.26 8.92
C VAL A 379 10.38 13.41 7.60
N THR A 380 9.10 13.09 7.63
CA THR A 380 8.15 13.44 6.57
C THR A 380 7.23 14.54 7.07
N ALA A 381 7.27 15.71 6.44
CA ALA A 381 6.30 16.78 6.62
C ALA A 381 5.21 16.65 5.56
N ARG A 382 3.94 16.59 5.97
CA ARG A 382 2.78 16.49 5.07
C ARG A 382 1.94 17.74 5.14
N ASN A 383 1.34 18.10 4.00
CA ASN A 383 0.40 19.22 3.95
C ASN A 383 -0.77 19.04 4.93
N VAL A 384 -1.31 20.14 5.37
CA VAL A 384 -2.61 20.23 6.06
C VAL A 384 -3.72 20.60 5.06
N ALA A 385 -4.97 20.51 5.48
CA ALA A 385 -6.11 20.63 4.58
C ALA A 385 -6.15 21.93 3.73
N TYR A 386 -5.65 23.04 4.26
CA TYR A 386 -5.72 24.35 3.59
C TYR A 386 -4.53 24.69 2.68
N ASN A 387 -3.42 23.92 2.71
CA ASN A 387 -2.21 24.22 1.95
C ASN A 387 -1.72 23.07 1.07
N GLY A 388 -2.60 22.11 0.74
CA GLY A 388 -2.27 20.96 -0.08
C GLY A 388 -1.92 21.29 -1.53
N GLY A 389 -2.31 22.44 -2.05
CA GLY A 389 -2.02 22.88 -3.43
C GLY A 389 -0.86 23.86 -3.49
N ILE A 390 0.15 23.59 -4.35
CA ILE A 390 1.21 24.54 -4.71
C ILE A 390 1.12 24.78 -6.23
N PRO A 391 0.60 25.92 -6.68
CA PRO A 391 0.51 26.22 -8.11
C PRO A 391 1.90 26.23 -8.78
N ALA A 392 1.94 26.14 -10.09
CA ALA A 392 3.19 26.34 -10.85
C ALA A 392 3.81 27.68 -10.47
N ASN A 393 5.10 27.69 -10.12
CA ASN A 393 5.86 28.83 -9.59
C ASN A 393 5.33 29.38 -8.24
N GLY A 394 4.35 28.72 -7.61
CA GLY A 394 3.86 29.04 -6.28
C GLY A 394 4.72 28.47 -5.17
N SER A 395 4.49 28.92 -3.95
CA SER A 395 5.24 28.46 -2.76
C SER A 395 4.29 28.24 -1.57
N VAL A 396 4.71 27.35 -0.69
CA VAL A 396 4.13 27.15 0.65
C VAL A 396 5.25 27.20 1.69
N THR A 397 4.98 27.83 2.85
CA THR A 397 5.92 27.89 3.96
C THR A 397 5.36 27.10 5.13
N ILE A 398 6.20 26.19 5.63
CA ILE A 398 5.99 25.35 6.81
C ILE A 398 7.08 25.62 7.82
N GLY A 399 6.94 25.12 9.04
CA GLY A 399 8.03 25.24 9.98
C GLY A 399 7.83 24.41 11.23
N PHE A 400 8.89 24.32 12.01
CA PHE A 400 8.89 23.60 13.27
C PHE A 400 9.84 24.22 14.29
N GLN A 401 9.59 23.92 15.54
CA GLN A 401 10.54 24.11 16.64
C GLN A 401 11.15 22.76 16.99
N ALA A 402 12.46 22.74 17.24
CA ALA A 402 13.19 21.55 17.66
C ALA A 402 14.14 21.85 18.81
N THR A 403 14.44 20.84 19.62
CA THR A 403 15.58 20.83 20.53
C THR A 403 16.83 20.33 19.79
N HIS A 404 18.04 20.71 20.27
CA HIS A 404 19.30 20.17 19.79
C HIS A 404 20.32 20.04 20.92
N ASN A 405 21.34 19.22 20.71
CA ASN A 405 22.46 18.98 21.66
C ASN A 405 23.77 19.69 21.26
N GLY A 406 23.64 20.87 20.65
CA GLY A 406 24.76 21.67 20.12
C GLY A 406 24.82 21.69 18.60
N ASN A 407 24.15 20.76 17.88
CA ASN A 407 24.08 20.76 16.43
C ASN A 407 22.82 21.51 15.95
N ASN A 408 22.98 22.75 15.52
CA ASN A 408 21.91 23.61 15.00
C ASN A 408 21.94 23.75 13.47
N ALA A 409 22.61 22.84 12.77
CA ALA A 409 22.63 22.82 11.29
C ALA A 409 21.23 22.54 10.70
N ARG A 410 21.00 23.06 9.50
CA ARG A 410 19.79 22.74 8.72
C ARG A 410 19.92 21.38 8.02
N PRO A 411 18.81 20.72 7.63
CA PRO A 411 18.84 19.57 6.74
C PRO A 411 19.56 19.88 5.43
N SER A 412 20.32 18.94 4.92
CA SER A 412 21.18 19.11 3.74
C SER A 412 20.53 18.62 2.43
N SER A 413 19.37 17.97 2.50
CA SER A 413 18.65 17.46 1.34
C SER A 413 17.16 17.40 1.60
N PHE A 414 16.38 17.61 0.54
CA PHE A 414 14.91 17.57 0.57
C PHE A 414 14.39 16.84 -0.65
N THR A 415 13.33 16.06 -0.47
CA THR A 415 12.56 15.49 -1.59
C THR A 415 11.09 15.87 -1.43
N LEU A 416 10.50 16.40 -2.49
CA LEU A 416 9.06 16.71 -2.56
C LEU A 416 8.39 15.61 -3.38
N ASN A 417 7.44 14.87 -2.77
CA ASN A 417 6.77 13.73 -3.40
C ASN A 417 7.75 12.74 -4.05
N GLY A 418 8.92 12.54 -3.40
CA GLY A 418 9.97 11.64 -3.87
C GLY A 418 10.94 12.23 -4.91
N ALA A 419 10.70 13.44 -5.44
CA ALA A 419 11.61 14.14 -6.34
C ALA A 419 12.57 15.02 -5.55
N SER A 420 13.88 14.99 -5.88
CA SER A 420 14.89 15.83 -5.21
C SER A 420 14.67 17.30 -5.52
N CYS A 421 14.67 18.14 -4.48
CA CYS A 421 14.58 19.59 -4.60
C CYS A 421 15.97 20.23 -4.64
N THR A 422 16.09 21.34 -5.39
CA THR A 422 17.25 22.23 -5.25
C THR A 422 17.16 23.02 -3.95
N ILE A 423 18.29 23.27 -3.27
CA ILE A 423 18.35 24.09 -2.08
C ILE A 423 18.79 25.50 -2.47
N ALA A 424 18.04 26.51 -1.98
CA ALA A 424 18.35 27.94 -2.19
C ALA A 424 19.21 28.48 -1.04
#